data_6d52a741ed1388e2273def8e585f169a
#
_entry.id   6d52a741ed1388e2273def8e585f169a
#
_cell.length_a   1.000
_cell.length_b   1.000
_cell.length_c   1.000
_cell.angle_alpha   90.00
_cell.angle_beta   90.00
_cell.angle_gamma   90.00
#
_symmetry.space_group_name_H-M   'P 1'
#
loop_
_entity.id
_entity.type
_entity.pdbx_description
1 polymer ?
#
loop_
_entity_poly.entity_id
_entity_poly.type
_entity_poly.pdbx_seq_one_letter_code
_entity_poly.pdbx_strand_id
1 'polypeptide(L)'
;MNSRTLGRIESRSRRSESGSTRKAIFLRNNVIKVPNLSRKDTQLMGETILLDAAKGLTLNELKFWDYKFDNILNQFFTEWRIWICCPENLRHLLAPIRQFGFTEKGIPYTIMKKMEVFTEEEADDFDCTYACCSIDELGDILCEDYDVEVWDNFGDDVWSLCNKFGLGIADFDSNCGNLGFEYEGEAEIKRVRFIDYGFKIHGGKDNRWNPVISELISA
;
A
#
# COMPACT_ATOMS: atom_id res chain seq x y z
N MET A 1 9.54 14.25 -3.25
CA MET A 1 10.82 13.55 -3.62
C MET A 1 11.07 13.79 -5.11
N ASN A 2 12.24 14.26 -5.51
CA ASN A 2 12.52 14.47 -6.93
C ASN A 2 12.96 13.17 -7.64
N SER A 3 12.81 13.12 -8.96
CA SER A 3 13.09 11.92 -9.77
C SER A 3 14.57 11.54 -9.80
N ARG A 4 15.48 12.50 -9.62
CA ARG A 4 16.93 12.19 -9.49
C ARG A 4 17.20 11.47 -8.17
N THR A 5 16.55 11.87 -7.10
CA THR A 5 16.63 11.19 -5.80
C THR A 5 16.05 9.78 -5.90
N LEU A 6 14.88 9.63 -6.51
CA LEU A 6 14.27 8.31 -6.75
C LEU A 6 15.19 7.41 -7.55
N GLY A 7 15.73 7.87 -8.68
CA GLY A 7 16.66 7.08 -9.51
C GLY A 7 17.95 6.70 -8.78
N ARG A 8 18.48 7.57 -7.90
CA ARG A 8 19.65 7.25 -7.06
C ARG A 8 19.31 6.19 -6.00
N ILE A 9 18.13 6.28 -5.41
CA ILE A 9 17.66 5.30 -4.43
C ILE A 9 17.51 3.94 -5.12
N GLU A 10 16.84 3.90 -6.25
CA GLU A 10 16.64 2.67 -7.03
C GLU A 10 17.96 2.01 -7.43
N SER A 11 18.93 2.80 -7.92
CA SER A 11 20.26 2.29 -8.31
C SER A 11 21.12 1.81 -7.14
N ARG A 12 20.87 2.28 -5.92
CA ARG A 12 21.62 1.91 -4.69
C ARG A 12 20.89 0.87 -3.85
N SER A 13 19.62 0.61 -4.11
CA SER A 13 18.89 -0.43 -3.41
C SER A 13 19.47 -1.79 -3.75
N ARG A 14 19.80 -2.57 -2.72
CA ARG A 14 20.27 -3.95 -2.87
C ARG A 14 19.13 -4.93 -3.12
N ARG A 15 17.91 -4.53 -2.81
CA ARG A 15 16.70 -5.34 -2.95
C ARG A 15 15.57 -4.50 -3.54
N SER A 16 14.94 -5.01 -4.56
CA SER A 16 13.66 -4.51 -5.08
C SER A 16 12.81 -5.70 -5.49
N GLU A 17 11.52 -5.60 -5.24
CA GLU A 17 10.53 -6.60 -5.63
C GLU A 17 9.51 -5.95 -6.56
N SER A 18 9.11 -6.67 -7.59
CA SER A 18 8.17 -6.19 -8.61
C SER A 18 6.87 -6.99 -8.52
N GLY A 19 5.83 -6.35 -8.00
CA GLY A 19 4.46 -6.85 -8.12
C GLY A 19 3.87 -6.56 -9.52
N SER A 20 2.64 -6.96 -9.72
CA SER A 20 1.92 -6.79 -11.00
C SER A 20 1.77 -5.32 -11.43
N THR A 21 1.54 -4.43 -10.48
CA THR A 21 1.23 -3.01 -10.70
C THR A 21 2.27 -2.06 -10.13
N ARG A 22 2.94 -2.44 -9.06
CA ARG A 22 3.88 -1.62 -8.31
C ARG A 22 5.18 -2.36 -8.07
N LYS A 23 6.26 -1.58 -7.98
CA LYS A 23 7.59 -2.04 -7.58
C LYS A 23 7.89 -1.49 -6.20
N ALA A 24 8.33 -2.34 -5.30
CA ALA A 24 8.82 -1.98 -3.97
C ALA A 24 10.35 -1.86 -3.97
N ILE A 25 10.87 -0.76 -3.44
CA ILE A 25 12.30 -0.47 -3.31
C ILE A 25 12.62 -0.40 -1.82
N PHE A 26 13.40 -1.34 -1.33
CA PHE A 26 13.69 -1.48 0.10
C PHE A 26 14.86 -0.59 0.52
N LEU A 27 14.62 0.23 1.53
CA LEU A 27 15.61 1.03 2.25
C LEU A 27 15.81 0.46 3.65
N ARG A 28 16.72 1.07 4.43
CA ARG A 28 16.99 0.60 5.81
C ARG A 28 15.71 0.52 6.65
N ASN A 29 14.94 1.61 6.69
CA ASN A 29 13.76 1.75 7.57
C ASN A 29 12.46 2.06 6.78
N ASN A 30 12.51 2.07 5.46
CA ASN A 30 11.37 2.43 4.62
C ASN A 30 11.31 1.55 3.39
N VAL A 31 10.10 1.45 2.85
CA VAL A 31 9.84 0.92 1.51
C VAL A 31 9.28 2.04 0.65
N ILE A 32 9.79 2.20 -0.56
CA ILE A 32 9.24 3.13 -1.54
C ILE A 32 8.52 2.30 -2.59
N LYS A 33 7.22 2.51 -2.74
CA LYS A 33 6.43 1.92 -3.82
C LYS A 33 6.36 2.91 -4.99
N VAL A 34 6.60 2.41 -6.19
CA VAL A 34 6.50 3.17 -7.46
C VAL A 34 5.77 2.32 -8.50
N PRO A 35 5.24 2.90 -9.60
CA PRO A 35 4.63 2.12 -10.67
C PRO A 35 5.59 1.10 -11.28
N ASN A 36 5.11 -0.12 -11.50
CA ASN A 36 5.84 -1.16 -12.24
C ASN A 36 5.50 -1.06 -13.73
N LEU A 37 6.11 -0.12 -14.41
CA LEU A 37 5.86 0.21 -15.81
C LEU A 37 7.17 0.23 -16.61
N SER A 38 7.07 0.05 -17.93
CA SER A 38 8.17 0.36 -18.80
C SER A 38 8.57 1.84 -18.70
N ARG A 39 9.79 2.17 -19.09
CA ARG A 39 10.26 3.57 -19.09
C ARG A 39 9.35 4.49 -19.92
N LYS A 40 8.87 3.99 -21.07
CA LYS A 40 7.98 4.73 -21.97
C LYS A 40 6.62 4.98 -21.31
N ASP A 41 6.04 3.97 -20.70
CA ASP A 41 4.74 4.07 -20.03
C ASP A 41 4.82 4.96 -18.80
N THR A 42 5.93 4.86 -18.03
CA THR A 42 6.18 5.74 -16.87
C THR A 42 6.26 7.21 -17.31
N GLN A 43 6.94 7.50 -18.41
CA GLN A 43 7.02 8.86 -18.96
C GLN A 43 5.63 9.35 -19.38
N LEU A 44 4.88 8.53 -20.13
CA LEU A 44 3.53 8.88 -20.59
C LEU A 44 2.57 9.14 -19.44
N MET A 45 2.58 8.29 -18.41
CA MET A 45 1.80 8.50 -17.18
C MET A 45 2.16 9.84 -16.54
N GLY A 46 3.44 10.11 -16.34
CA GLY A 46 3.91 11.34 -15.72
C GLY A 46 3.51 12.59 -16.50
N GLU A 47 3.67 12.60 -17.81
CA GLU A 47 3.27 13.72 -18.68
C GLU A 47 1.76 13.98 -18.57
N THR A 48 0.94 12.94 -18.57
CA THR A 48 -0.52 13.08 -18.39
C THR A 48 -0.87 13.70 -17.05
N ILE A 49 -0.25 13.22 -15.96
CA ILE A 49 -0.47 13.77 -14.61
C ILE A 49 -0.07 15.25 -14.53
N LEU A 50 1.06 15.63 -15.13
CA LEU A 50 1.51 17.03 -15.13
C LEU A 50 0.57 17.93 -15.94
N LEU A 51 0.06 17.44 -17.07
CA LEU A 51 -0.93 18.19 -17.87
C LEU A 51 -2.24 18.41 -17.09
N ASP A 52 -2.70 17.39 -16.37
CA ASP A 52 -3.92 17.49 -15.58
C ASP A 52 -3.71 18.34 -14.31
N ALA A 53 -2.54 18.29 -13.70
CA ALA A 53 -2.13 19.22 -12.64
C ALA A 53 -2.14 20.68 -13.10
N ALA A 54 -1.65 20.94 -14.32
CA ALA A 54 -1.66 22.29 -14.90
C ALA A 54 -3.07 22.82 -15.19
N LYS A 55 -4.05 21.94 -15.36
CA LYS A 55 -5.48 22.29 -15.48
C LYS A 55 -6.17 22.49 -14.12
N GLY A 56 -5.46 22.29 -13.02
CA GLY A 56 -6.02 22.39 -11.66
C GLY A 56 -6.94 21.23 -11.29
N LEU A 57 -6.82 20.07 -11.93
CA LEU A 57 -7.66 18.91 -11.62
C LEU A 57 -7.30 18.32 -10.26
N THR A 58 -8.31 17.74 -9.64
CA THR A 58 -8.21 16.96 -8.40
C THR A 58 -7.91 15.49 -8.69
N LEU A 59 -7.53 14.73 -7.67
CA LEU A 59 -7.27 13.28 -7.82
C LEU A 59 -8.46 12.51 -8.36
N ASN A 60 -9.68 12.84 -7.95
CA ASN A 60 -10.88 12.14 -8.39
C ASN A 60 -11.27 12.46 -9.84
N GLU A 61 -10.72 13.52 -10.41
CA GLU A 61 -10.95 13.92 -11.82
C GLU A 61 -9.93 13.30 -12.76
N LEU A 62 -8.81 12.77 -12.24
CA LEU A 62 -7.87 12.00 -13.05
C LEU A 62 -8.55 10.81 -13.68
N LYS A 63 -8.45 10.72 -15.01
CA LYS A 63 -8.92 9.58 -15.79
C LYS A 63 -7.90 9.26 -16.84
N PHE A 64 -7.49 8.01 -16.89
CA PHE A 64 -6.64 7.51 -17.96
C PHE A 64 -7.46 6.76 -19.00
N TRP A 65 -7.11 6.95 -20.25
CA TRP A 65 -7.63 6.15 -21.36
C TRP A 65 -7.15 4.70 -21.31
N ASP A 66 -6.04 4.43 -20.60
CA ASP A 66 -5.46 3.11 -20.41
C ASP A 66 -5.84 2.60 -19.02
N TYR A 67 -6.62 1.52 -18.98
CA TYR A 67 -7.06 0.84 -17.76
C TYR A 67 -5.90 0.48 -16.82
N LYS A 68 -4.72 0.15 -17.39
CA LYS A 68 -3.53 -0.19 -16.60
C LYS A 68 -3.07 0.99 -15.75
N PHE A 69 -3.03 2.20 -16.33
CA PHE A 69 -2.61 3.40 -15.61
C PHE A 69 -3.64 3.79 -14.56
N ASP A 70 -4.91 3.69 -14.91
CA ASP A 70 -6.01 3.98 -13.99
C ASP A 70 -5.98 3.03 -12.79
N ASN A 71 -5.77 1.74 -13.02
CA ASN A 71 -5.66 0.74 -11.94
C ASN A 71 -4.45 1.00 -11.02
N ILE A 72 -3.27 1.31 -11.58
CA ILE A 72 -2.08 1.63 -10.81
C ILE A 72 -2.32 2.84 -9.91
N LEU A 73 -2.84 3.93 -10.46
CA LEU A 73 -3.11 5.13 -9.68
C LEU A 73 -4.15 4.92 -8.60
N ASN A 74 -5.23 4.21 -8.93
CA ASN A 74 -6.27 3.88 -7.96
C ASN A 74 -5.71 3.14 -6.75
N GLN A 75 -4.75 2.24 -6.93
CA GLN A 75 -4.10 1.56 -5.81
C GLN A 75 -3.32 2.52 -4.92
N PHE A 76 -2.53 3.46 -5.49
CA PHE A 76 -1.81 4.46 -4.72
C PHE A 76 -2.77 5.37 -3.93
N PHE A 77 -3.86 5.82 -4.58
CA PHE A 77 -4.82 6.73 -3.95
C PHE A 77 -5.64 6.03 -2.88
N THR A 78 -6.05 4.79 -3.12
CA THR A 78 -6.82 4.01 -2.16
C THR A 78 -6.00 3.74 -0.90
N GLU A 79 -4.76 3.28 -1.05
CA GLU A 79 -3.84 3.02 0.05
C GLU A 79 -3.61 4.29 0.90
N TRP A 80 -3.31 5.42 0.25
CA TRP A 80 -3.12 6.68 0.94
C TRP A 80 -4.39 7.18 1.62
N ARG A 81 -5.55 7.10 0.95
CA ARG A 81 -6.85 7.49 1.51
C ARG A 81 -7.20 6.66 2.74
N ILE A 82 -7.05 5.35 2.66
CA ILE A 82 -7.28 4.45 3.80
C ILE A 82 -6.39 4.91 4.97
N TRP A 83 -5.10 5.11 4.75
CA TRP A 83 -4.18 5.54 5.80
C TRP A 83 -4.60 6.86 6.48
N ILE A 84 -4.88 7.92 5.72
CA ILE A 84 -5.19 9.24 6.29
C ILE A 84 -6.58 9.34 6.90
N CYS A 85 -7.55 8.59 6.37
CA CYS A 85 -8.93 8.57 6.86
C CYS A 85 -9.20 7.45 7.88
N CYS A 86 -8.21 6.59 8.15
CA CYS A 86 -8.34 5.50 9.10
C CYS A 86 -8.57 6.04 10.51
N PRO A 87 -9.61 5.58 11.22
CA PRO A 87 -9.79 5.88 12.63
C PRO A 87 -8.54 5.51 13.45
N GLU A 88 -8.25 6.29 14.48
CA GLU A 88 -7.03 6.10 15.28
C GLU A 88 -6.99 4.70 15.92
N ASN A 89 -8.13 4.23 16.41
CA ASN A 89 -8.28 2.91 17.01
C ASN A 89 -8.11 1.73 16.03
N LEU A 90 -8.15 1.95 14.72
CA LEU A 90 -7.95 0.92 13.69
C LEU A 90 -6.61 1.07 12.95
N ARG A 91 -5.88 2.16 13.23
CA ARG A 91 -4.63 2.47 12.50
C ARG A 91 -3.51 1.48 12.78
N HIS A 92 -3.59 0.77 13.90
CA HIS A 92 -2.64 -0.28 14.26
C HIS A 92 -2.69 -1.49 13.32
N LEU A 93 -3.79 -1.69 12.56
CA LEU A 93 -3.89 -2.72 11.52
C LEU A 93 -3.01 -2.43 10.29
N LEU A 94 -2.59 -1.19 10.07
CA LEU A 94 -1.98 -0.73 8.83
C LEU A 94 -0.51 -0.40 9.00
N ALA A 95 0.31 -0.77 8.02
CA ALA A 95 1.66 -0.29 7.95
C ALA A 95 1.69 1.23 7.72
N PRO A 96 2.42 2.00 8.56
CA PRO A 96 2.41 3.46 8.47
C PRO A 96 2.91 3.99 7.13
N ILE A 97 2.09 4.78 6.45
CA ILE A 97 2.53 5.57 5.29
C ILE A 97 3.07 6.91 5.78
N ARG A 98 4.32 7.19 5.45
CA ARG A 98 4.99 8.43 5.83
C ARG A 98 4.76 9.55 4.84
N GLN A 99 4.64 9.20 3.56
CA GLN A 99 4.46 10.16 2.49
C GLN A 99 3.82 9.51 1.27
N PHE A 100 2.93 10.25 0.62
CA PHE A 100 2.43 10.01 -0.71
C PHE A 100 2.58 11.29 -1.54
N GLY A 101 2.77 11.17 -2.86
CA GLY A 101 2.82 12.31 -3.76
C GLY A 101 3.27 11.91 -5.16
N PHE A 102 3.55 12.94 -5.96
CA PHE A 102 4.13 12.80 -7.28
C PHE A 102 5.51 13.43 -7.31
N THR A 103 6.41 12.84 -8.08
CA THR A 103 7.69 13.49 -8.40
C THR A 103 7.45 14.71 -9.31
N GLU A 104 8.48 15.54 -9.51
CA GLU A 104 8.44 16.66 -10.50
C GLU A 104 8.16 16.18 -11.93
N LYS A 105 8.26 14.90 -12.20
CA LYS A 105 7.90 14.25 -13.48
C LYS A 105 6.52 13.61 -13.48
N GLY A 106 5.70 13.87 -12.46
CA GLY A 106 4.36 13.32 -12.34
C GLY A 106 4.30 11.82 -12.00
N ILE A 107 5.41 11.21 -11.55
CA ILE A 107 5.43 9.78 -11.21
C ILE A 107 4.93 9.61 -9.77
N PRO A 108 3.84 8.86 -9.52
CA PRO A 108 3.35 8.62 -8.16
C PRO A 108 4.33 7.79 -7.35
N TYR A 109 4.39 8.06 -6.05
CA TYR A 109 5.16 7.26 -5.11
C TYR A 109 4.50 7.25 -3.73
N THR A 110 4.74 6.17 -2.99
CA THR A 110 4.40 6.07 -1.56
C THR A 110 5.67 5.70 -0.79
N ILE A 111 5.90 6.34 0.34
CA ILE A 111 6.94 5.97 1.31
C ILE A 111 6.25 5.41 2.54
N MET A 112 6.50 4.15 2.86
CA MET A 112 5.96 3.47 4.04
C MET A 112 7.08 3.08 5.00
N LYS A 113 6.72 2.83 6.26
CA LYS A 113 7.61 2.15 7.20
C LYS A 113 7.91 0.75 6.66
N LYS A 114 9.16 0.35 6.68
CA LYS A 114 9.53 -1.02 6.36
C LYS A 114 9.04 -1.93 7.49
N MET A 115 8.31 -2.96 7.13
CA MET A 115 7.91 -4.06 8.00
C MET A 115 8.81 -5.25 7.75
N GLU A 116 8.92 -6.13 8.69
CA GLU A 116 9.38 -7.48 8.46
C GLU A 116 8.28 -8.24 7.71
N VAL A 117 8.66 -9.18 6.90
CA VAL A 117 7.73 -10.03 6.14
C VAL A 117 8.10 -11.48 6.38
N PHE A 118 7.24 -12.40 6.04
CA PHE A 118 7.54 -13.82 6.05
C PHE A 118 8.89 -14.12 5.38
N THR A 119 9.63 -15.05 5.90
CA THR A 119 10.76 -15.66 5.18
C THR A 119 10.25 -16.36 3.92
N GLU A 120 11.13 -16.71 2.99
CA GLU A 120 10.73 -17.41 1.76
C GLU A 120 10.04 -18.75 2.08
N GLU A 121 10.53 -19.48 3.08
CA GLU A 121 9.97 -20.74 3.53
C GLU A 121 8.58 -20.56 4.19
N GLU A 122 8.45 -19.60 5.11
CA GLU A 122 7.15 -19.26 5.74
C GLU A 122 6.12 -18.77 4.70
N ALA A 123 6.55 -18.02 3.70
CA ALA A 123 5.69 -17.50 2.65
C ALA A 123 5.13 -18.62 1.77
N ASP A 124 5.98 -19.54 1.36
CA ASP A 124 5.58 -20.70 0.56
C ASP A 124 4.61 -21.60 1.33
N ASP A 125 4.87 -21.83 2.62
CA ASP A 125 3.99 -22.62 3.50
C ASP A 125 2.64 -21.92 3.68
N PHE A 126 2.64 -20.64 4.02
CA PHE A 126 1.43 -19.83 4.20
C PHE A 126 0.58 -19.81 2.94
N ASP A 127 1.15 -19.46 1.80
CA ASP A 127 0.40 -19.34 0.54
C ASP A 127 -0.14 -20.68 0.05
N CYS A 128 0.58 -21.78 0.26
CA CYS A 128 0.09 -23.11 -0.11
C CYS A 128 -1.04 -23.61 0.79
N THR A 129 -1.04 -23.23 2.06
CA THR A 129 -1.93 -23.81 3.08
C THR A 129 -3.09 -22.86 3.42
N TYR A 130 -2.84 -21.54 3.48
CA TYR A 130 -3.72 -20.56 4.10
C TYR A 130 -4.14 -19.40 3.20
N ALA A 131 -3.67 -19.31 1.97
CA ALA A 131 -3.90 -18.18 1.07
C ALA A 131 -5.37 -17.77 0.86
N CYS A 132 -6.32 -18.64 1.22
CA CYS A 132 -7.76 -18.38 1.12
C CYS A 132 -8.47 -18.48 2.48
N CYS A 133 -7.73 -18.38 3.60
CA CYS A 133 -8.35 -18.43 4.92
C CYS A 133 -9.27 -17.21 5.14
N SER A 134 -10.28 -17.36 5.97
CA SER A 134 -11.12 -16.25 6.41
C SER A 134 -10.32 -15.32 7.34
N ILE A 135 -10.81 -14.10 7.53
CA ILE A 135 -10.18 -13.16 8.49
C ILE A 135 -10.21 -13.69 9.92
N ASP A 136 -11.27 -14.41 10.28
CA ASP A 136 -11.39 -14.99 11.61
C ASP A 136 -10.36 -16.12 11.81
N GLU A 137 -10.15 -16.96 10.79
CA GLU A 137 -9.11 -18.01 10.80
C GLU A 137 -7.70 -17.42 10.73
N LEU A 138 -7.51 -16.29 10.04
CA LEU A 138 -6.20 -15.65 9.90
C LEU A 138 -5.57 -15.30 11.26
N GLY A 139 -6.38 -14.83 12.22
CA GLY A 139 -5.91 -14.51 13.56
C GLY A 139 -5.36 -15.74 14.28
N ASP A 140 -6.11 -16.83 14.25
CA ASP A 140 -5.75 -18.10 14.90
C ASP A 140 -4.47 -18.69 14.26
N ILE A 141 -4.41 -18.73 12.93
CA ILE A 141 -3.26 -19.23 12.17
C ILE A 141 -1.98 -18.42 12.50
N LEU A 142 -2.08 -17.10 12.54
CA LEU A 142 -0.92 -16.25 12.84
C LEU A 142 -0.41 -16.49 14.26
N CYS A 143 -1.31 -16.73 15.22
CA CYS A 143 -0.93 -17.03 16.60
C CYS A 143 -0.32 -18.43 16.76
N GLU A 144 -0.96 -19.43 16.17
CA GLU A 144 -0.63 -20.84 16.41
C GLU A 144 0.59 -21.30 15.62
N ASP A 145 0.68 -20.87 14.35
CA ASP A 145 1.68 -21.39 13.41
C ASP A 145 2.88 -20.46 13.21
N TYR A 146 2.72 -19.14 13.45
CA TYR A 146 3.75 -18.14 13.11
C TYR A 146 4.23 -17.28 14.29
N ASP A 147 3.80 -17.59 15.52
CA ASP A 147 4.20 -16.86 16.74
C ASP A 147 3.95 -15.34 16.65
N VAL A 148 2.80 -14.98 16.08
CA VAL A 148 2.36 -13.59 15.95
C VAL A 148 1.34 -13.29 17.02
N GLU A 149 1.56 -12.27 17.85
CA GLU A 149 0.54 -11.83 18.80
C GLU A 149 -0.59 -11.11 18.08
N VAL A 150 -1.76 -11.71 18.10
CA VAL A 150 -3.00 -11.15 17.60
C VAL A 150 -3.90 -10.86 18.79
N TRP A 151 -4.53 -9.70 18.82
CA TRP A 151 -5.40 -9.30 19.92
C TRP A 151 -6.83 -9.85 19.74
N ASP A 152 -7.55 -10.00 20.85
CA ASP A 152 -8.86 -10.66 20.92
C ASP A 152 -9.91 -10.15 19.92
N ASN A 153 -9.83 -8.88 19.52
CA ASN A 153 -10.78 -8.25 18.60
C ASN A 153 -10.20 -8.07 17.17
N PHE A 154 -9.18 -8.81 16.79
CA PHE A 154 -8.53 -8.65 15.50
C PHE A 154 -9.51 -8.74 14.32
N GLY A 155 -10.32 -9.80 14.28
CA GLY A 155 -11.33 -9.99 13.25
C GLY A 155 -12.36 -8.85 13.20
N ASP A 156 -12.88 -8.43 14.36
CA ASP A 156 -13.83 -7.31 14.46
C ASP A 156 -13.23 -5.99 14.01
N ASP A 157 -11.97 -5.73 14.32
CA ASP A 157 -11.25 -4.53 13.89
C ASP A 157 -11.02 -4.52 12.38
N VAL A 158 -10.65 -5.65 11.78
CA VAL A 158 -10.53 -5.78 10.33
C VAL A 158 -11.90 -5.59 9.66
N TRP A 159 -12.95 -6.20 10.18
CA TRP A 159 -14.33 -5.99 9.71
C TRP A 159 -14.75 -4.52 9.79
N SER A 160 -14.43 -3.86 10.89
CA SER A 160 -14.72 -2.43 11.10
C SER A 160 -13.98 -1.55 10.09
N LEU A 161 -12.72 -1.90 9.78
CA LEU A 161 -11.93 -1.22 8.76
C LEU A 161 -12.55 -1.40 7.36
N CYS A 162 -12.92 -2.64 7.01
CA CYS A 162 -13.60 -2.96 5.74
C CYS A 162 -14.90 -2.18 5.60
N ASN A 163 -15.76 -2.21 6.59
CA ASN A 163 -17.04 -1.50 6.59
C ASN A 163 -16.84 0.01 6.46
N LYS A 164 -15.83 0.58 7.13
CA LYS A 164 -15.53 2.01 7.07
C LYS A 164 -15.20 2.50 5.68
N PHE A 165 -14.53 1.70 4.88
CA PHE A 165 -14.07 2.07 3.54
C PHE A 165 -14.85 1.40 2.41
N GLY A 166 -15.90 0.63 2.73
CA GLY A 166 -16.67 -0.13 1.75
C GLY A 166 -15.86 -1.19 1.02
N LEU A 167 -14.89 -1.77 1.73
CA LEU A 167 -14.06 -2.88 1.23
C LEU A 167 -14.81 -4.19 1.48
N GLY A 168 -14.80 -5.08 0.51
CA GLY A 168 -15.20 -6.47 0.76
C GLY A 168 -14.10 -7.19 1.53
N ILE A 169 -14.46 -8.20 2.34
CA ILE A 169 -13.45 -9.03 3.02
C ILE A 169 -12.58 -9.76 2.01
N ALA A 170 -13.13 -10.22 0.91
CA ALA A 170 -12.37 -10.78 -0.21
C ALA A 170 -11.37 -9.80 -0.85
N ASP A 171 -11.47 -8.50 -0.52
CA ASP A 171 -10.52 -7.46 -0.96
C ASP A 171 -9.33 -7.34 0.01
N PHE A 172 -9.46 -7.87 1.24
CA PHE A 172 -8.34 -8.11 2.15
C PHE A 172 -7.75 -9.48 1.80
N ASP A 173 -6.86 -9.44 0.85
CA ASP A 173 -6.11 -10.60 0.43
C ASP A 173 -5.20 -11.05 1.57
N SER A 174 -5.50 -12.20 2.17
CA SER A 174 -4.71 -12.84 3.23
C SER A 174 -3.39 -13.43 2.72
N ASN A 175 -3.02 -13.13 1.47
CA ASN A 175 -1.76 -13.53 0.88
C ASN A 175 -0.57 -13.01 1.70
N CYS A 176 0.47 -13.81 1.88
CA CYS A 176 1.67 -13.48 2.64
C CYS A 176 2.32 -12.16 2.19
N GLY A 177 2.23 -11.82 0.91
CA GLY A 177 2.75 -10.57 0.35
C GLY A 177 2.04 -9.30 0.83
N ASN A 178 0.88 -9.42 1.47
CA ASN A 178 0.11 -8.31 2.01
C ASN A 178 0.26 -8.16 3.52
N LEU A 179 0.94 -9.08 4.19
CA LEU A 179 1.19 -9.08 5.62
C LEU A 179 2.61 -8.63 5.93
N GLY A 180 2.74 -7.85 6.98
CA GLY A 180 4.02 -7.43 7.53
C GLY A 180 3.97 -7.47 9.04
N PHE A 181 5.14 -7.53 9.65
CA PHE A 181 5.27 -7.68 11.10
C PHE A 181 6.07 -6.54 11.69
N GLU A 182 5.67 -6.14 12.89
CA GLU A 182 6.36 -5.15 13.70
C GLU A 182 6.62 -5.73 15.07
N TYR A 183 7.86 -5.57 15.55
CA TYR A 183 8.21 -5.96 16.91
C TYR A 183 7.95 -4.79 17.84
N GLU A 184 7.23 -5.03 18.94
CA GLU A 184 6.90 -4.04 19.94
C GLU A 184 7.44 -4.42 21.32
N GLY A 185 8.00 -3.41 22.00
CA GLY A 185 8.47 -3.54 23.37
C GLY A 185 9.78 -4.32 23.54
N GLU A 186 10.19 -4.48 24.81
CA GLU A 186 11.41 -5.23 25.18
C GLU A 186 11.27 -6.74 25.00
N ALA A 187 10.03 -7.23 24.97
CA ALA A 187 9.70 -8.65 24.74
C ALA A 187 9.72 -9.05 23.26
N GLU A 188 10.01 -8.09 22.37
CA GLU A 188 10.04 -8.32 20.90
C GLU A 188 8.75 -8.99 20.37
N ILE A 189 7.60 -8.55 20.89
CA ILE A 189 6.29 -9.07 20.47
C ILE A 189 6.07 -8.79 18.98
N LYS A 190 5.88 -9.84 18.19
CA LYS A 190 5.64 -9.78 16.75
C LYS A 190 4.15 -9.53 16.49
N ARG A 191 3.81 -8.37 15.93
CA ARG A 191 2.42 -7.98 15.61
C ARG A 191 2.20 -7.82 14.12
N VAL A 192 1.07 -8.31 13.64
CA VAL A 192 0.69 -8.23 12.22
C VAL A 192 0.24 -6.82 11.82
N ARG A 193 0.58 -6.42 10.58
CA ARG A 193 0.08 -5.23 9.90
C ARG A 193 -0.13 -5.51 8.43
N PHE A 194 -1.20 -4.96 7.85
CA PHE A 194 -1.36 -4.99 6.39
C PHE A 194 -0.41 -4.01 5.73
N ILE A 195 0.40 -4.50 4.79
CA ILE A 195 1.42 -3.70 4.07
C ILE A 195 1.02 -3.36 2.64
N ASP A 196 0.03 -4.06 2.07
CA ASP A 196 -0.60 -3.74 0.80
C ASP A 196 -2.11 -3.72 0.98
N TYR A 197 -2.68 -2.54 1.15
CA TYR A 197 -4.10 -2.31 1.38
C TYR A 197 -4.71 -1.34 0.37
N GLY A 198 -4.08 -1.21 -0.80
CA GLY A 198 -4.55 -0.40 -1.92
C GLY A 198 -5.66 -1.05 -2.75
N PHE A 199 -6.64 -1.69 -2.10
CA PHE A 199 -7.72 -2.44 -2.74
C PHE A 199 -8.72 -1.53 -3.47
N LYS A 200 -9.48 -2.12 -4.40
CA LYS A 200 -10.57 -1.41 -5.07
C LYS A 200 -11.65 -1.07 -4.05
N ILE A 201 -11.92 0.20 -3.86
CA ILE A 201 -13.10 0.65 -3.13
C ILE A 201 -14.30 0.37 -4.03
N HIS A 202 -15.07 -0.70 -3.73
CA HIS A 202 -16.33 -0.96 -4.36
C HIS A 202 -17.38 -0.01 -3.77
N GLY A 203 -17.87 0.93 -4.57
CA GLY A 203 -19.14 1.58 -4.29
C GLY A 203 -19.14 2.95 -3.65
N GLY A 204 -18.12 3.73 -3.73
CA GLY A 204 -18.26 5.12 -3.31
C GLY A 204 -16.96 5.90 -3.40
N LYS A 205 -16.99 6.96 -4.19
CA LYS A 205 -15.93 7.97 -4.11
C LYS A 205 -16.08 8.63 -2.74
N ASP A 206 -15.25 8.22 -1.78
CA ASP A 206 -15.10 9.00 -0.56
C ASP A 206 -14.45 10.33 -0.92
N ASN A 207 -15.26 11.36 -1.07
CA ASN A 207 -14.84 12.70 -1.49
C ASN A 207 -14.19 13.50 -0.36
N ARG A 208 -14.07 12.96 0.86
CA ARG A 208 -13.53 13.68 2.02
C ARG A 208 -12.07 14.08 1.85
N TRP A 209 -11.33 13.36 1.02
CA TRP A 209 -9.96 13.72 0.67
C TRP A 209 -9.79 13.68 -0.85
N ASN A 210 -9.77 14.85 -1.47
CA ASN A 210 -9.66 15.03 -2.91
C ASN A 210 -8.82 16.28 -3.23
N PRO A 211 -7.52 16.27 -2.92
CA PRO A 211 -6.65 17.42 -3.15
C PRO A 211 -6.45 17.71 -4.64
N VAL A 212 -6.07 18.94 -4.94
CA VAL A 212 -5.61 19.32 -6.26
C VAL A 212 -4.26 18.64 -6.53
N ILE A 213 -4.06 18.08 -7.72
CA ILE A 213 -2.87 17.29 -8.07
C ILE A 213 -1.59 18.10 -7.89
N SER A 214 -1.61 19.40 -8.25
CA SER A 214 -0.46 20.28 -8.13
C SER A 214 0.07 20.41 -6.69
N GLU A 215 -0.77 20.26 -5.68
CA GLU A 215 -0.38 20.27 -4.26
C GLU A 215 0.43 19.03 -3.84
N LEU A 216 0.31 17.95 -4.60
CA LEU A 216 0.97 16.68 -4.34
C LEU A 216 2.26 16.50 -5.14
N ILE A 217 2.56 17.40 -6.07
CA ILE A 217 3.80 17.36 -6.84
C ILE A 217 4.92 17.94 -5.99
N SER A 218 5.95 17.11 -5.75
CA SER A 218 7.14 17.53 -5.02
C SER A 218 7.99 18.48 -5.88
N ALA A 219 8.27 19.62 -5.33
CA ALA A 219 9.25 20.55 -5.89
C ALA A 219 10.70 20.00 -5.81
#